data_b7ee5ed4960fd3427b9f2969fd4b4bdf
#
_entry.id   b7ee5ed4960fd3427b9f2969fd4b4bdf
#
_cell.length_a   1.000
_cell.length_b   1.000
_cell.length_c   1.000
_cell.angle_alpha   90.00
_cell.angle_beta   90.00
_cell.angle_gamma   90.00
#
_symmetry.space_group_name_H-M   'P 1'
#
loop_
_entity.id
_entity.type
_entity.pdbx_description
1 polymer ?
#
loop_
_entity_poly.entity_id
_entity_poly.type
_entity_poly.pdbx_seq_one_letter_code
_entity_poly.pdbx_strand_id
1 'polypeptide(L)'
;LYELEGLRDHAAHLAQGEESELRVVLGDLCPPRPALALLAGFFGSQPQTRLQLLFETVSGPLERLLDGEADLILHRVDKSDPRLEWLDLCRVGLVPVIAPGLLGDPPPRPVRPEQLRPFAQCVMRDSARHSPPTDYFMLAGARQCSVPDQRTKKEVILQGLGWGHLPDFLVDEELADGRLLALAGPHLPGRSEEVVAARRRDRAQGPVAERLWAFLRDNATALRESGMDTGGDDSAGARRPR
;
A
#
# COMPACT_ATOMS: atom_id res chain seq x y z
N LEU A 1 -19.34 -36.87 -15.35
CA LEU A 1 -17.92 -37.29 -15.48
C LEU A 1 -17.01 -36.15 -14.99
N TYR A 2 -17.16 -34.92 -15.45
CA TYR A 2 -16.34 -33.74 -15.05
C TYR A 2 -16.34 -33.44 -13.53
N GLU A 3 -17.49 -33.61 -12.85
CA GLU A 3 -17.57 -33.37 -11.40
C GLU A 3 -16.80 -34.42 -10.58
N LEU A 4 -16.77 -35.69 -11.04
CA LEU A 4 -16.02 -36.77 -10.38
C LEU A 4 -14.49 -36.62 -10.59
N GLU A 5 -14.06 -36.13 -11.73
CA GLU A 5 -12.64 -35.83 -12.00
C GLU A 5 -12.20 -34.64 -11.12
N GLY A 6 -12.99 -33.57 -11.05
CA GLY A 6 -12.70 -32.43 -10.20
C GLY A 6 -12.61 -32.78 -8.71
N LEU A 7 -13.48 -33.69 -8.22
CA LEU A 7 -13.42 -34.18 -6.83
C LEU A 7 -12.18 -35.05 -6.56
N ARG A 8 -11.77 -35.86 -7.51
CA ARG A 8 -10.54 -36.68 -7.40
C ARG A 8 -9.29 -35.81 -7.37
N ASP A 9 -9.23 -34.82 -8.27
CA ASP A 9 -8.10 -33.87 -8.33
C ASP A 9 -8.00 -33.06 -7.04
N HIS A 10 -9.13 -32.59 -6.51
CA HIS A 10 -9.17 -31.89 -5.23
C HIS A 10 -8.76 -32.78 -4.06
N ALA A 11 -9.20 -34.04 -4.02
CA ALA A 11 -8.80 -34.99 -3.00
C ALA A 11 -7.29 -35.34 -3.08
N ALA A 12 -6.76 -35.48 -4.30
CA ALA A 12 -5.34 -35.70 -4.52
C ALA A 12 -4.49 -34.51 -4.08
N HIS A 13 -4.95 -33.28 -4.36
CA HIS A 13 -4.33 -32.03 -3.93
C HIS A 13 -4.23 -31.94 -2.40
N LEU A 14 -5.34 -32.19 -1.70
CA LEU A 14 -5.36 -32.25 -0.24
C LEU A 14 -4.48 -33.36 0.35
N ALA A 15 -4.42 -34.53 -0.29
CA ALA A 15 -3.59 -35.65 0.13
C ALA A 15 -2.08 -35.35 0.00
N GLN A 16 -1.69 -34.40 -0.85
CA GLN A 16 -0.32 -33.91 -0.98
C GLN A 16 0.00 -32.78 0.04
N GLY A 17 -0.96 -32.45 0.92
CA GLY A 17 -0.82 -31.37 1.89
C GLY A 17 -0.85 -29.98 1.30
N GLU A 18 -1.37 -29.83 0.05
CA GLU A 18 -1.50 -28.56 -0.61
C GLU A 18 -2.69 -27.75 -0.04
N GLU A 19 -2.53 -26.46 0.08
CA GLU A 19 -3.56 -25.58 0.64
C GLU A 19 -4.70 -25.39 -0.36
N SER A 20 -5.94 -25.62 0.09
CA SER A 20 -7.15 -25.31 -0.68
C SER A 20 -7.48 -23.82 -0.73
N GLU A 21 -6.83 -23.04 0.12
CA GLU A 21 -7.01 -21.58 0.23
C GLU A 21 -5.74 -20.91 0.70
N LEU A 22 -5.41 -19.76 0.10
CA LEU A 22 -4.43 -18.81 0.60
C LEU A 22 -5.07 -17.45 0.83
N ARG A 23 -4.80 -16.86 1.98
CA ARG A 23 -5.31 -15.57 2.42
C ARG A 23 -4.24 -14.51 2.25
N VAL A 24 -4.48 -13.59 1.32
CA VAL A 24 -3.55 -12.50 1.01
C VAL A 24 -4.18 -11.17 1.37
N VAL A 25 -3.46 -10.34 2.13
CA VAL A 25 -3.88 -8.98 2.48
C VAL A 25 -3.11 -7.99 1.62
N LEU A 26 -3.84 -7.11 0.93
CA LEU A 26 -3.29 -5.88 0.35
C LEU A 26 -3.45 -4.75 1.36
N GLY A 27 -2.34 -4.11 1.72
CA GLY A 27 -2.34 -2.91 2.53
C GLY A 27 -2.66 -1.66 1.70
N ASP A 28 -3.07 -0.60 2.37
CA ASP A 28 -3.51 0.68 1.77
C ASP A 28 -2.45 1.41 0.93
N LEU A 29 -1.18 1.10 1.11
CA LEU A 29 -0.07 1.66 0.32
C LEU A 29 0.33 0.77 -0.86
N CYS A 30 -0.19 -0.45 -0.95
CA CYS A 30 0.14 -1.36 -2.04
C CYS A 30 -0.55 -0.91 -3.34
N PRO A 31 0.19 -0.65 -4.44
CA PRO A 31 -0.42 -0.35 -5.73
C PRO A 31 -1.27 -1.52 -6.21
N PRO A 32 -2.61 -1.36 -6.30
CA PRO A 32 -3.49 -2.52 -6.48
C PRO A 32 -3.38 -3.16 -7.88
N ARG A 33 -3.21 -2.37 -8.94
CA ARG A 33 -3.16 -2.91 -10.31
C ARG A 33 -2.00 -3.88 -10.51
N PRO A 34 -0.72 -3.49 -10.26
CA PRO A 34 0.40 -4.41 -10.44
C PRO A 34 0.37 -5.57 -9.44
N ALA A 35 -0.06 -5.34 -8.18
CA ALA A 35 -0.19 -6.41 -7.20
C ALA A 35 -1.21 -7.48 -7.62
N LEU A 36 -2.38 -7.06 -8.11
CA LEU A 36 -3.42 -7.97 -8.59
C LEU A 36 -2.99 -8.70 -9.88
N ALA A 37 -2.26 -8.04 -10.78
CA ALA A 37 -1.71 -8.69 -11.96
C ALA A 37 -0.72 -9.80 -11.60
N LEU A 38 0.13 -9.54 -10.60
CA LEU A 38 1.09 -10.52 -10.08
C LEU A 38 0.37 -11.73 -9.46
N LEU A 39 -0.63 -11.49 -8.60
CA LEU A 39 -1.44 -12.56 -8.01
C LEU A 39 -2.22 -13.34 -9.06
N ALA A 40 -2.81 -12.66 -10.05
CA ALA A 40 -3.52 -13.32 -11.16
C ALA A 40 -2.60 -14.24 -11.97
N GLY A 41 -1.35 -13.81 -12.21
CA GLY A 41 -0.34 -14.64 -12.88
C GLY A 41 -0.04 -15.95 -12.13
N PHE A 42 0.02 -15.90 -10.81
CA PHE A 42 0.23 -17.09 -9.99
C PHE A 42 -1.02 -17.96 -9.90
N PHE A 43 -2.14 -17.39 -9.44
CA PHE A 43 -3.36 -18.16 -9.16
C PHE A 43 -4.02 -18.72 -10.43
N GLY A 44 -3.76 -18.13 -11.61
CA GLY A 44 -4.18 -18.69 -12.89
C GLY A 44 -3.63 -20.10 -13.17
N SER A 45 -2.49 -20.44 -12.56
CA SER A 45 -1.87 -21.77 -12.63
C SER A 45 -2.19 -22.68 -11.44
N GLN A 46 -3.00 -22.22 -10.47
CA GLN A 46 -3.34 -22.95 -9.25
C GLN A 46 -4.87 -23.16 -9.12
N PRO A 47 -5.53 -23.91 -10.02
CA PRO A 47 -6.99 -23.97 -10.07
C PRO A 47 -7.64 -24.60 -8.84
N GLN A 48 -6.88 -25.36 -8.05
CA GLN A 48 -7.37 -26.04 -6.83
C GLN A 48 -7.21 -25.20 -5.56
N THR A 49 -6.47 -24.10 -5.62
CA THR A 49 -6.25 -23.20 -4.47
C THR A 49 -7.03 -21.91 -4.63
N ARG A 50 -7.94 -21.66 -3.70
CA ARG A 50 -8.72 -20.41 -3.67
C ARG A 50 -7.87 -19.26 -3.12
N LEU A 51 -7.88 -18.12 -3.81
CA LEU A 51 -7.38 -16.87 -3.27
C LEU A 51 -8.48 -16.19 -2.44
N GLN A 52 -8.24 -16.00 -1.14
CA GLN A 52 -9.00 -15.04 -0.33
C GLN A 52 -8.23 -13.75 -0.25
N LEU A 53 -8.75 -12.70 -0.88
CA LEU A 53 -8.13 -11.39 -0.92
C LEU A 53 -8.80 -10.45 0.08
N LEU A 54 -8.00 -9.85 0.96
CA LEU A 54 -8.43 -8.90 1.97
C LEU A 54 -7.75 -7.55 1.73
N PHE A 55 -8.44 -6.46 2.10
CA PHE A 55 -7.88 -5.11 2.09
C PHE A 55 -7.91 -4.57 3.51
N GLU A 56 -6.75 -4.16 4.01
CA GLU A 56 -6.58 -3.63 5.35
C GLU A 56 -5.75 -2.35 5.32
N THR A 57 -5.88 -1.54 6.35
CA THR A 57 -5.22 -0.23 6.44
C THR A 57 -4.36 -0.11 7.68
N VAL A 58 -3.31 0.68 7.56
CA VAL A 58 -2.41 1.10 8.64
C VAL A 58 -1.78 -0.10 9.36
N SER A 59 -2.23 -0.47 10.55
CA SER A 59 -1.69 -1.61 11.34
C SER A 59 -2.42 -2.92 11.07
N GLY A 60 -3.59 -2.86 10.42
CA GLY A 60 -4.43 -4.01 10.14
C GLY A 60 -3.75 -5.16 9.39
N PRO A 61 -3.00 -4.90 8.30
CA PRO A 61 -2.33 -5.96 7.56
C PRO A 61 -1.40 -6.81 8.43
N LEU A 62 -0.57 -6.16 9.26
CA LEU A 62 0.34 -6.86 10.15
C LEU A 62 -0.41 -7.63 11.24
N GLU A 63 -1.46 -7.03 11.81
CA GLU A 63 -2.29 -7.71 12.81
C GLU A 63 -2.91 -8.99 12.24
N ARG A 64 -3.51 -8.94 11.02
CA ARG A 64 -4.05 -10.14 10.35
C ARG A 64 -3.00 -11.24 10.17
N LEU A 65 -1.79 -10.84 9.79
CA LEU A 65 -0.69 -11.79 9.60
C LEU A 65 -0.28 -12.45 10.92
N LEU A 66 -0.11 -11.66 11.98
CA LEU A 66 0.33 -12.15 13.29
C LEU A 66 -0.74 -12.99 13.99
N ASP A 67 -2.02 -12.65 13.83
CA ASP A 67 -3.16 -13.43 14.35
C ASP A 67 -3.40 -14.73 13.55
N GLY A 68 -2.67 -14.94 12.45
CA GLY A 68 -2.84 -16.10 11.58
C GLY A 68 -4.11 -16.06 10.73
N GLU A 69 -4.68 -14.89 10.55
CA GLU A 69 -5.83 -14.64 9.67
C GLU A 69 -5.41 -14.32 8.22
N ALA A 70 -4.12 -14.11 7.99
CA ALA A 70 -3.50 -14.01 6.68
C ALA A 70 -2.27 -14.91 6.58
N ASP A 71 -1.99 -15.38 5.38
CA ASP A 71 -0.82 -16.20 5.07
C ASP A 71 0.28 -15.32 4.45
N LEU A 72 -0.11 -14.23 3.78
CA LEU A 72 0.77 -13.26 3.14
C LEU A 72 0.16 -11.85 3.23
N ILE A 73 1.00 -10.83 3.41
CA ILE A 73 0.61 -9.44 3.29
C ILE A 73 1.49 -8.72 2.26
N LEU A 74 0.89 -7.82 1.49
CA LEU A 74 1.60 -6.87 0.63
C LEU A 74 1.45 -5.48 1.25
N HIS A 75 2.40 -5.11 2.09
CA HIS A 75 2.35 -3.89 2.88
C HIS A 75 3.74 -3.49 3.37
N ARG A 76 3.86 -2.36 4.04
CA ARG A 76 5.07 -2.01 4.79
C ARG A 76 5.15 -2.81 6.08
N VAL A 77 6.35 -3.15 6.49
CA VAL A 77 6.63 -3.83 7.76
C VAL A 77 7.87 -3.23 8.42
N ASP A 78 7.99 -3.45 9.71
CA ASP A 78 9.28 -3.27 10.38
C ASP A 78 10.18 -4.45 10.00
N LYS A 79 11.20 -4.17 9.19
CA LYS A 79 12.15 -5.17 8.69
C LYS A 79 13.04 -5.75 9.80
N SER A 80 13.05 -5.15 10.99
CA SER A 80 13.76 -5.66 12.17
C SER A 80 12.93 -6.68 12.97
N ASP A 81 11.63 -6.86 12.66
CA ASP A 81 10.79 -7.85 13.35
C ASP A 81 11.25 -9.28 13.02
N PRO A 82 11.79 -10.03 14.00
CA PRO A 82 12.34 -11.35 13.76
C PRO A 82 11.29 -12.41 13.39
N ARG A 83 9.99 -12.12 13.62
CA ARG A 83 8.88 -13.02 13.29
C ARG A 83 8.57 -13.04 11.80
N LEU A 84 9.10 -12.07 11.04
CA LEU A 84 8.77 -11.86 9.63
C LEU A 84 9.89 -12.31 8.71
N GLU A 85 9.50 -12.85 7.58
CA GLU A 85 10.28 -12.96 6.35
C GLU A 85 9.65 -12.06 5.32
N TRP A 86 10.45 -11.33 4.54
CA TRP A 86 9.96 -10.33 3.61
C TRP A 86 10.76 -10.28 2.30
N LEU A 87 10.10 -9.79 1.25
CA LEU A 87 10.65 -9.51 -0.08
C LEU A 87 10.30 -8.09 -0.47
N ASP A 88 11.27 -7.30 -0.90
CA ASP A 88 11.03 -5.95 -1.40
C ASP A 88 10.25 -5.99 -2.71
N LEU A 89 9.12 -5.27 -2.77
CA LEU A 89 8.29 -5.17 -3.97
C LEU A 89 8.46 -3.84 -4.68
N CYS A 90 8.15 -2.73 -4.02
CA CYS A 90 8.23 -1.41 -4.63
C CYS A 90 8.40 -0.31 -3.57
N ARG A 91 8.62 0.92 -4.05
CA ARG A 91 8.55 2.14 -3.25
C ARG A 91 7.33 2.95 -3.69
N VAL A 92 6.70 3.61 -2.74
CA VAL A 92 5.52 4.44 -2.96
C VAL A 92 5.77 5.81 -2.35
N GLY A 93 5.68 6.84 -3.16
CA GLY A 93 5.73 8.22 -2.71
C GLY A 93 4.41 8.61 -2.03
N LEU A 94 4.49 9.35 -0.92
CA LEU A 94 3.35 9.96 -0.28
C LEU A 94 3.43 11.47 -0.44
N VAL A 95 2.52 12.02 -1.23
CA VAL A 95 2.47 13.43 -1.57
C VAL A 95 1.40 14.12 -0.74
N PRO A 96 1.74 15.18 0.04
CA PRO A 96 0.74 16.00 0.69
C PRO A 96 0.02 16.85 -0.37
N VAL A 97 -1.31 16.77 -0.40
CA VAL A 97 -2.14 17.41 -1.43
C VAL A 97 -3.36 18.10 -0.83
N ILE A 98 -3.87 19.10 -1.56
CA ILE A 98 -5.08 19.86 -1.23
C ILE A 98 -5.81 20.24 -2.53
N ALA A 99 -7.12 20.48 -2.44
CA ALA A 99 -7.87 21.05 -3.57
C ALA A 99 -7.51 22.52 -3.82
N PRO A 100 -7.53 23.01 -5.08
CA PRO A 100 -7.30 24.41 -5.41
C PRO A 100 -8.26 25.37 -4.69
N GLY A 101 -7.80 26.59 -4.42
CA GLY A 101 -8.60 27.67 -3.82
C GLY A 101 -8.68 27.66 -2.30
N LEU A 102 -8.45 26.53 -1.62
CA LEU A 102 -8.51 26.46 -0.13
C LEU A 102 -7.41 27.30 0.53
N LEU A 103 -6.24 27.40 -0.06
CA LEU A 103 -5.11 28.22 0.44
C LEU A 103 -4.97 29.57 -0.26
N GLY A 104 -6.00 30.00 -1.00
CA GLY A 104 -5.94 31.19 -1.83
C GLY A 104 -5.43 30.90 -3.25
N ASP A 105 -5.49 31.91 -4.12
CA ASP A 105 -5.05 31.81 -5.52
C ASP A 105 -4.19 33.05 -5.87
N PRO A 106 -2.87 32.89 -6.09
CA PRO A 106 -2.09 31.64 -5.98
C PRO A 106 -1.87 31.19 -4.52
N PRO A 107 -1.68 29.88 -4.28
CA PRO A 107 -1.39 29.39 -2.95
C PRO A 107 0.00 29.84 -2.48
N PRO A 108 0.20 30.08 -1.17
CA PRO A 108 1.50 30.48 -0.64
C PRO A 108 2.55 29.39 -0.88
N ARG A 109 3.76 29.81 -1.21
CA ARG A 109 4.90 28.88 -1.37
C ARG A 109 6.16 29.44 -0.69
N PRO A 110 6.82 28.68 0.17
CA PRO A 110 6.45 27.33 0.66
C PRO A 110 5.24 27.35 1.60
N VAL A 111 4.43 26.29 1.55
CA VAL A 111 3.30 26.11 2.49
C VAL A 111 3.85 25.75 3.86
N ARG A 112 3.32 26.40 4.90
CA ARG A 112 3.68 26.14 6.30
C ARG A 112 2.56 25.37 7.01
N PRO A 113 2.89 24.49 7.96
CA PRO A 113 1.91 23.71 8.72
C PRO A 113 0.80 24.55 9.37
N GLU A 114 1.12 25.75 9.84
CA GLU A 114 0.16 26.67 10.47
C GLU A 114 -0.98 27.09 9.53
N GLN A 115 -0.69 27.19 8.23
CA GLN A 115 -1.66 27.55 7.21
C GLN A 115 -2.65 26.42 6.91
N LEU A 116 -2.29 25.17 7.27
CA LEU A 116 -3.13 23.98 7.10
C LEU A 116 -4.04 23.70 8.30
N ARG A 117 -3.74 24.27 9.48
CA ARG A 117 -4.54 24.06 10.72
C ARG A 117 -6.02 24.39 10.58
N PRO A 118 -6.46 25.40 9.82
CA PRO A 118 -7.89 25.67 9.64
C PRO A 118 -8.64 24.53 8.93
N PHE A 119 -7.94 23.73 8.14
CA PHE A 119 -8.51 22.66 7.32
C PHE A 119 -8.39 21.30 8.02
N ALA A 120 -9.37 20.43 7.80
CA ALA A 120 -9.30 19.08 8.32
C ALA A 120 -8.16 18.29 7.62
N GLN A 121 -7.39 17.55 8.40
CA GLN A 121 -6.45 16.59 7.84
C GLN A 121 -7.15 15.25 7.62
N CYS A 122 -7.19 14.80 6.36
CA CYS A 122 -7.75 13.51 5.99
C CYS A 122 -6.73 12.41 6.33
N VAL A 123 -7.14 11.50 7.20
CA VAL A 123 -6.29 10.42 7.71
C VAL A 123 -6.95 9.05 7.45
N MET A 124 -6.13 8.03 7.28
CA MET A 124 -6.62 6.67 7.17
C MET A 124 -7.11 6.18 8.52
N ARG A 125 -8.28 5.56 8.55
CA ARG A 125 -8.73 4.81 9.72
C ARG A 125 -7.88 3.54 9.83
N ASP A 126 -7.30 3.30 10.99
CA ASP A 126 -6.63 2.03 11.26
C ASP A 126 -7.64 0.89 11.32
N SER A 127 -7.42 -0.17 10.58
CA SER A 127 -8.28 -1.36 10.56
C SER A 127 -7.88 -2.41 11.59
N ALA A 128 -6.80 -2.20 12.33
CA ALA A 128 -6.41 -3.05 13.46
C ALA A 128 -7.50 -3.06 14.53
N ARG A 129 -7.70 -4.23 15.15
CA ARG A 129 -8.73 -4.45 16.18
C ARG A 129 -8.16 -4.41 17.60
N HIS A 130 -6.90 -4.82 17.76
CA HIS A 130 -6.25 -5.03 19.05
C HIS A 130 -5.01 -4.16 19.24
N SER A 131 -4.36 -3.78 18.14
CA SER A 131 -3.19 -2.89 18.17
C SER A 131 -3.58 -1.48 18.58
N PRO A 132 -2.76 -0.76 19.35
CA PRO A 132 -2.98 0.65 19.62
C PRO A 132 -3.07 1.42 18.29
N PRO A 133 -4.00 2.38 18.17
CA PRO A 133 -4.10 3.21 16.98
C PRO A 133 -2.77 3.89 16.67
N THR A 134 -2.33 3.81 15.43
CA THR A 134 -1.10 4.45 15.00
C THR A 134 -1.43 5.66 14.13
N ASP A 135 -1.00 6.83 14.58
CA ASP A 135 -1.18 8.07 13.85
C ASP A 135 0.05 8.33 12.97
N TYR A 136 -0.17 8.28 11.65
CA TYR A 136 0.88 8.59 10.69
C TYR A 136 0.66 9.99 10.11
N PHE A 137 1.72 10.79 10.11
CA PHE A 137 1.76 12.11 9.46
C PHE A 137 0.78 13.15 10.01
N MET A 138 0.39 13.00 11.26
CA MET A 138 -0.55 13.90 11.90
C MET A 138 0.09 15.26 12.19
N LEU A 139 -0.56 16.32 11.76
CA LEU A 139 -0.21 17.67 12.16
C LEU A 139 -0.82 17.95 13.55
N ALA A 140 0.03 18.30 14.51
CA ALA A 140 -0.43 18.58 15.87
C ALA A 140 -1.50 19.67 15.90
N GLY A 141 -2.65 19.36 16.50
CA GLY A 141 -3.79 20.26 16.65
C GLY A 141 -4.67 20.41 15.40
N ALA A 142 -4.41 19.68 14.31
CA ALA A 142 -5.30 19.65 13.17
C ALA A 142 -6.60 18.88 13.48
N ARG A 143 -7.72 19.38 12.97
CA ARG A 143 -8.97 18.60 12.93
C ARG A 143 -8.79 17.40 11.99
N GLN A 144 -9.35 16.28 12.34
CA GLN A 144 -9.24 15.06 11.54
C GLN A 144 -10.51 14.78 10.75
N CYS A 145 -10.33 14.27 9.53
CA CYS A 145 -11.35 13.57 8.75
C CYS A 145 -10.86 12.14 8.53
N SER A 146 -11.42 11.18 9.26
CA SER A 146 -11.03 9.76 9.16
C SER A 146 -11.78 9.08 8.03
N VAL A 147 -11.06 8.37 7.17
CA VAL A 147 -11.59 7.73 5.96
C VAL A 147 -11.19 6.26 5.88
N PRO A 148 -11.99 5.39 5.22
CA PRO A 148 -11.76 3.96 5.22
C PRO A 148 -10.65 3.49 4.26
N ASP A 149 -10.39 4.23 3.17
CA ASP A 149 -9.46 3.83 2.11
C ASP A 149 -8.87 5.05 1.37
N GLN A 150 -7.80 4.84 0.61
CA GLN A 150 -7.08 5.90 -0.11
C GLN A 150 -7.90 6.53 -1.24
N ARG A 151 -8.81 5.79 -1.88
CA ARG A 151 -9.66 6.33 -2.94
C ARG A 151 -10.70 7.28 -2.37
N THR A 152 -11.37 6.87 -1.30
CA THR A 152 -12.29 7.75 -0.55
C THR A 152 -11.55 8.98 -0.03
N LYS A 153 -10.30 8.82 0.45
CA LYS A 153 -9.47 9.93 0.88
C LYS A 153 -9.22 10.93 -0.25
N LYS A 154 -8.87 10.44 -1.45
CA LYS A 154 -8.69 11.28 -2.63
C LYS A 154 -9.96 12.07 -2.94
N GLU A 155 -11.12 11.42 -2.97
CA GLU A 155 -12.40 12.09 -3.25
C GLU A 155 -12.74 13.16 -2.20
N VAL A 156 -12.56 12.87 -0.92
CA VAL A 156 -12.77 13.84 0.18
C VAL A 156 -11.90 15.09 -0.01
N ILE A 157 -10.64 14.91 -0.40
CA ILE A 157 -9.72 16.03 -0.65
C ILE A 157 -10.11 16.80 -1.92
N LEU A 158 -10.48 16.12 -3.00
CA LEU A 158 -10.95 16.75 -4.25
C LEU A 158 -12.19 17.61 -4.04
N GLN A 159 -13.09 17.21 -3.14
CA GLN A 159 -14.27 18.00 -2.77
C GLN A 159 -13.95 19.18 -1.82
N GLY A 160 -12.67 19.41 -1.49
CA GLY A 160 -12.27 20.51 -0.63
C GLY A 160 -12.61 20.35 0.85
N LEU A 161 -12.90 19.12 1.31
CA LEU A 161 -13.22 18.86 2.71
C LEU A 161 -11.98 18.82 3.62
N GLY A 162 -10.77 18.85 3.03
CA GLY A 162 -9.54 18.86 3.78
C GLY A 162 -8.32 18.66 2.88
N TRP A 163 -7.21 18.29 3.51
CA TRP A 163 -5.92 18.00 2.88
C TRP A 163 -5.33 16.70 3.45
N GLY A 164 -4.33 16.12 2.82
CA GLY A 164 -3.68 14.94 3.35
C GLY A 164 -2.61 14.37 2.44
N HIS A 165 -1.92 13.33 2.92
CA HIS A 165 -0.96 12.60 2.11
C HIS A 165 -1.66 11.49 1.33
N LEU A 166 -1.40 11.42 0.04
CA LEU A 166 -1.91 10.36 -0.84
C LEU A 166 -0.74 9.69 -1.56
N PRO A 167 -0.86 8.39 -1.88
CA PRO A 167 0.09 7.72 -2.74
C PRO A 167 0.20 8.40 -4.11
N ASP A 168 1.43 8.56 -4.60
CA ASP A 168 1.74 9.19 -5.87
C ASP A 168 0.95 8.56 -7.03
N PHE A 169 0.93 7.24 -7.13
CA PHE A 169 0.18 6.50 -8.17
C PHE A 169 -1.34 6.77 -8.18
N LEU A 170 -1.89 7.43 -7.16
CA LEU A 170 -3.31 7.80 -7.10
C LEU A 170 -3.59 9.22 -7.54
N VAL A 171 -2.59 10.09 -7.60
CA VAL A 171 -2.80 11.55 -7.74
C VAL A 171 -2.10 12.17 -8.94
N ASP A 172 -1.34 11.39 -9.72
CA ASP A 172 -0.55 11.90 -10.85
C ASP A 172 -1.40 12.65 -11.87
N GLU A 173 -2.58 12.12 -12.22
CA GLU A 173 -3.51 12.80 -13.15
C GLU A 173 -4.03 14.11 -12.56
N GLU A 174 -4.49 14.08 -11.30
CA GLU A 174 -5.06 15.26 -10.63
C GLU A 174 -4.03 16.36 -10.37
N LEU A 175 -2.78 15.98 -10.17
CA LEU A 175 -1.68 16.93 -10.05
C LEU A 175 -1.33 17.53 -11.43
N ALA A 176 -1.32 16.72 -12.48
CA ALA A 176 -1.01 17.15 -13.84
C ALA A 176 -2.07 18.11 -14.41
N ASP A 177 -3.35 17.85 -14.14
CA ASP A 177 -4.46 18.69 -14.62
C ASP A 177 -4.89 19.80 -13.64
N GLY A 178 -4.22 19.90 -12.48
CA GLY A 178 -4.44 20.95 -11.49
C GLY A 178 -5.69 20.78 -10.62
N ARG A 179 -6.35 19.64 -10.64
CA ARG A 179 -7.47 19.33 -9.72
C ARG A 179 -6.99 19.13 -8.27
N LEU A 180 -5.71 18.79 -8.10
CA LEU A 180 -5.03 18.80 -6.81
C LEU A 180 -3.76 19.65 -6.89
N LEU A 181 -3.37 20.24 -5.78
CA LEU A 181 -2.13 20.96 -5.61
C LEU A 181 -1.21 20.21 -4.66
N ALA A 182 0.02 19.95 -5.07
CA ALA A 182 1.05 19.42 -4.20
C ALA A 182 1.49 20.48 -3.18
N LEU A 183 1.52 20.10 -1.92
CA LEU A 183 1.97 20.92 -0.79
C LEU A 183 3.42 20.64 -0.39
N ALA A 184 4.06 19.66 -1.07
CA ALA A 184 5.42 19.24 -0.72
C ALA A 184 6.40 20.42 -0.79
N GLY A 185 7.24 20.51 0.24
CA GLY A 185 8.22 21.58 0.38
C GLY A 185 9.02 21.48 1.67
N PRO A 186 9.86 22.48 1.98
CA PRO A 186 10.77 22.44 3.14
C PRO A 186 10.09 22.21 4.49
N HIS A 187 8.85 22.64 4.64
CA HIS A 187 8.09 22.56 5.90
C HIS A 187 7.09 21.41 5.93
N LEU A 188 6.80 20.82 4.79
CA LEU A 188 5.86 19.71 4.63
C LEU A 188 6.43 18.71 3.60
N PRO A 189 7.49 17.99 3.95
CA PRO A 189 8.11 17.05 3.01
C PRO A 189 7.13 15.91 2.67
N GLY A 190 7.18 15.44 1.44
CA GLY A 190 6.64 14.15 1.08
C GLY A 190 7.45 13.03 1.74
N ARG A 191 6.96 11.81 1.66
CA ARG A 191 7.65 10.62 2.16
C ARG A 191 7.68 9.53 1.11
N SER A 192 8.62 8.61 1.27
CA SER A 192 8.67 7.38 0.49
C SER A 192 8.58 6.20 1.44
N GLU A 193 7.64 5.30 1.18
CA GLU A 193 7.42 4.09 1.97
C GLU A 193 7.77 2.85 1.14
N GLU A 194 8.35 1.85 1.77
CA GLU A 194 8.66 0.58 1.12
C GLU A 194 7.51 -0.40 1.31
N VAL A 195 7.01 -0.94 0.21
CA VAL A 195 6.02 -2.01 0.21
C VAL A 195 6.73 -3.34 -0.03
N VAL A 196 6.48 -4.29 0.81
CA VAL A 196 7.06 -5.64 0.78
C VAL A 196 5.97 -6.69 0.71
N ALA A 197 6.30 -7.88 0.20
CA ALA A 197 5.58 -9.09 0.55
C ALA A 197 6.14 -9.60 1.87
N ALA A 198 5.29 -9.89 2.85
CA ALA A 198 5.74 -10.42 4.13
C ALA A 198 4.89 -11.60 4.58
N ARG A 199 5.55 -12.57 5.20
CA ARG A 199 4.94 -13.76 5.80
C ARG A 199 5.58 -14.07 7.16
N ARG A 200 4.94 -14.90 7.95
CA ARG A 200 5.49 -15.33 9.24
C ARG A 200 6.61 -16.35 9.01
N ARG A 201 7.74 -16.10 9.64
CA ARG A 201 8.90 -17.02 9.65
C ARG A 201 8.70 -18.20 10.62
N ASP A 202 7.98 -17.96 11.70
CA ASP A 202 7.75 -18.92 12.80
C ASP A 202 6.57 -19.88 12.52
N ARG A 203 5.98 -19.80 11.33
CA ARG A 203 4.87 -20.67 10.91
C ARG A 203 5.30 -21.52 9.70
N ALA A 204 5.04 -22.83 9.80
CA ALA A 204 5.21 -23.72 8.66
C ALA A 204 4.29 -23.27 7.50
N GLN A 205 4.85 -23.19 6.33
CA GLN A 205 4.15 -22.86 5.10
C GLN A 205 3.85 -24.15 4.34
N GLY A 206 2.71 -24.22 3.70
CA GLY A 206 2.40 -25.33 2.83
C GLY A 206 2.99 -25.17 1.43
N PRO A 207 2.88 -26.21 0.56
CA PRO A 207 3.52 -26.23 -0.74
C PRO A 207 3.08 -25.11 -1.68
N VAL A 208 1.80 -24.71 -1.65
CA VAL A 208 1.29 -23.61 -2.51
C VAL A 208 1.81 -22.26 -2.03
N ALA A 209 1.83 -22.03 -0.71
CA ALA A 209 2.40 -20.82 -0.13
C ALA A 209 3.89 -20.67 -0.44
N GLU A 210 4.66 -21.77 -0.42
CA GLU A 210 6.07 -21.74 -0.82
C GLU A 210 6.25 -21.47 -2.31
N ARG A 211 5.41 -22.03 -3.18
CA ARG A 211 5.41 -21.69 -4.62
C ARG A 211 5.05 -20.23 -4.87
N LEU A 212 4.06 -19.70 -4.14
CA LEU A 212 3.72 -18.27 -4.22
C LEU A 212 4.90 -17.40 -3.80
N TRP A 213 5.56 -17.75 -2.72
CA TRP A 213 6.74 -17.02 -2.23
C TRP A 213 7.88 -17.01 -3.24
N ALA A 214 8.19 -18.16 -3.84
CA ALA A 214 9.19 -18.27 -4.90
C ALA A 214 8.78 -17.44 -6.13
N PHE A 215 7.52 -17.54 -6.56
CA PHE A 215 7.00 -16.75 -7.68
C PHE A 215 7.11 -15.25 -7.42
N LEU A 216 6.76 -14.77 -6.23
CA LEU A 216 6.88 -13.35 -5.87
C LEU A 216 8.33 -12.89 -5.90
N ARG A 217 9.27 -13.69 -5.38
CA ARG A 217 10.69 -13.38 -5.41
C ARG A 217 11.23 -13.24 -6.84
N ASP A 218 10.82 -14.15 -7.72
CA ASP A 218 11.30 -14.20 -9.11
C ASP A 218 10.68 -13.08 -9.96
N ASN A 219 9.50 -12.55 -9.58
CA ASN A 219 8.74 -11.54 -10.32
C ASN A 219 8.67 -10.17 -9.62
N ALA A 220 9.33 -9.98 -8.48
CA ALA A 220 9.32 -8.71 -7.73
C ALA A 220 9.83 -7.51 -8.55
N THR A 221 10.69 -7.74 -9.53
CA THR A 221 11.25 -6.70 -10.41
C THR A 221 10.15 -6.01 -11.23
N ALA A 222 9.11 -6.72 -11.64
CA ALA A 222 8.00 -6.15 -12.41
C ALA A 222 7.22 -5.06 -11.63
N LEU A 223 7.15 -5.17 -10.30
CA LEU A 223 6.53 -4.15 -9.45
C LEU A 223 7.44 -2.94 -9.24
N ARG A 224 8.76 -3.13 -9.24
CA ARG A 224 9.75 -2.05 -9.08
C ARG A 224 9.74 -1.12 -10.30
N GLU A 225 9.68 -1.68 -11.49
CA GLU A 225 9.67 -0.92 -12.75
C GLU A 225 8.36 -0.14 -12.94
N SER A 226 7.23 -0.70 -12.53
CA SER A 226 5.93 -0.01 -12.59
C SER A 226 5.80 1.19 -11.64
N GLY A 227 6.66 1.28 -10.60
CA GLY A 227 6.71 2.41 -9.65
C GLY A 227 7.81 3.42 -9.98
N MET A 228 8.72 3.14 -10.93
CA MET A 228 9.85 4.01 -11.27
C MET A 228 9.58 4.97 -12.43
N ASP A 229 8.47 4.83 -13.15
CA ASP A 229 8.15 5.66 -14.32
C ASP A 229 7.57 7.06 -13.96
N THR A 230 7.46 7.38 -12.66
CA THR A 230 6.95 8.68 -12.17
C THR A 230 7.97 9.51 -11.37
N GLY A 231 9.22 9.06 -11.24
CA GLY A 231 10.30 9.76 -10.51
C GLY A 231 11.22 10.51 -11.44
N GLY A 232 10.93 11.78 -11.75
CA GLY A 232 11.82 12.68 -12.47
C GLY A 232 13.20 12.80 -11.81
N ASP A 233 14.22 12.69 -12.63
CA ASP A 233 15.65 12.89 -12.40
C ASP A 233 15.95 14.22 -11.68
N ASP A 234 16.22 14.18 -10.39
CA ASP A 234 16.73 15.30 -9.60
C ASP A 234 18.26 15.17 -9.39
N SER A 235 19.00 15.04 -10.52
CA SER A 235 20.43 15.23 -10.55
C SER A 235 20.80 16.65 -11.03
N ALA A 236 20.38 17.68 -10.29
CA ALA A 236 20.89 19.03 -10.50
C ALA A 236 22.13 19.26 -9.63
N GLY A 237 23.29 19.15 -10.28
CA GLY A 237 24.61 19.27 -9.74
C GLY A 237 24.88 20.53 -8.93
N ALA A 238 25.38 20.34 -7.74
CA ALA A 238 26.09 21.36 -6.96
C ALA A 238 27.46 21.62 -7.59
N ARG A 239 27.57 22.62 -8.46
CA ARG A 239 28.85 23.23 -8.80
C ARG A 239 29.25 24.18 -7.68
N ARG A 240 30.32 23.86 -6.96
CA ARG A 240 31.02 24.80 -6.08
C ARG A 240 31.71 25.89 -6.91
N PRO A 241 31.61 27.17 -6.57
CA PRO A 241 32.51 28.18 -7.12
C PRO A 241 33.88 28.18 -6.38
N ARG A 242 34.89 28.49 -7.12
CA ARG A 242 36.27 28.74 -6.64
C ARG A 242 36.34 30.07 -5.89
#